data_a3e3b535ba4115c6d32580e67cb47f7e
#
_entry.id   a3e3b535ba4115c6d32580e67cb47f7e
#
_cell.length_a   1.000
_cell.length_b   1.000
_cell.length_c   1.000
_cell.angle_alpha   90.00
_cell.angle_beta   90.00
_cell.angle_gamma   90.00
#
_symmetry.space_group_name_H-M   'P 1'
#
loop_
_entity.id
_entity.type
_entity.pdbx_description
1 polymer ?
#
loop_
_entity_poly.entity_id
_entity_poly.type
_entity_poly.pdbx_seq_one_letter_code
_entity_poly.pdbx_strand_id
1 'polypeptide(L)' 'MTDPATIRETFDRIETEHGGYACADPDDVCEAVAAELGVDPARVREVMIDAWSPVGSG' A
#
# COMPACT_ATOMS: atom_id res chain seq x y z
N MET A 1 -9.98 -11.77 6.68
CA MET A 1 -8.79 -10.97 7.00
C MET A 1 -7.95 -10.84 5.75
N THR A 2 -7.45 -9.66 5.47
CA THR A 2 -6.70 -9.41 4.23
C THR A 2 -5.21 -9.66 4.43
N ASP A 3 -4.64 -10.47 3.55
CA ASP A 3 -3.22 -10.79 3.63
C ASP A 3 -2.35 -9.57 3.29
N PRO A 4 -1.19 -9.45 3.92
CA PRO A 4 -0.25 -8.39 3.54
C PRO A 4 0.11 -8.42 2.05
N ALA A 5 0.22 -9.61 1.47
CA ALA A 5 0.52 -9.71 0.04
C ALA A 5 -0.59 -9.09 -0.80
N THR A 6 -1.85 -9.31 -0.43
CA THR A 6 -2.98 -8.72 -1.14
C THR A 6 -2.95 -7.21 -1.02
N ILE A 7 -2.63 -6.70 0.16
CA ILE A 7 -2.53 -5.25 0.37
C ILE A 7 -1.46 -4.67 -0.55
N ARG A 8 -0.29 -5.30 -0.63
CA ARG A 8 0.80 -4.81 -1.47
C ARG A 8 0.44 -4.86 -2.95
N GLU A 9 -0.20 -5.94 -3.39
CA GLU A 9 -0.61 -6.05 -4.79
C GLU A 9 -1.63 -4.99 -5.15
N THR A 10 -2.60 -4.77 -4.27
CA THR A 10 -3.63 -3.77 -4.50
C THR A 10 -3.03 -2.38 -4.51
N PHE A 11 -2.10 -2.12 -3.59
CA PHE A 11 -1.40 -0.84 -3.55
C PHE A 11 -0.68 -0.59 -4.87
N ASP A 12 0.06 -1.57 -5.36
CA ASP A 12 0.81 -1.43 -6.60
C ASP A 12 -0.12 -1.13 -7.79
N ARG A 13 -1.24 -1.84 -7.86
CA ARG A 13 -2.21 -1.63 -8.92
C ARG A 13 -2.79 -0.22 -8.88
N ILE A 14 -3.23 0.21 -7.71
CA ILE A 14 -3.85 1.53 -7.55
C ILE A 14 -2.81 2.62 -7.78
N GLU A 15 -1.60 2.44 -7.29
CA GLU A 15 -0.52 3.39 -7.52
C GLU A 15 -0.31 3.59 -9.02
N THR A 16 -0.30 2.51 -9.78
CA THR A 16 -0.14 2.58 -11.22
C THR A 16 -1.30 3.34 -11.86
N GLU A 17 -2.52 3.10 -11.38
CA GLU A 17 -3.68 3.81 -11.88
C GLU A 17 -3.63 5.31 -11.60
N HIS A 18 -2.95 5.69 -10.52
CA HIS A 18 -2.82 7.09 -10.13
C HIS A 18 -1.64 7.79 -10.82
N GLY A 19 -1.02 7.15 -11.78
CA GLY A 19 0.08 7.78 -12.52
C GLY A 19 1.43 7.18 -12.23
N GLY A 20 1.48 6.14 -11.43
CA GLY A 20 2.73 5.46 -11.12
C GLY A 20 3.47 6.08 -9.96
N TYR A 21 4.61 5.50 -9.66
CA TYR A 21 5.39 5.85 -8.48
C TYR A 21 5.71 7.34 -8.38
N ALA A 22 6.01 7.97 -9.49
CA ALA A 22 6.43 9.38 -9.47
C ALA A 22 5.26 10.34 -9.28
N CYS A 23 4.05 9.94 -9.63
CA CYS A 23 2.89 10.82 -9.61
C CYS A 23 1.88 10.50 -8.52
N ALA A 24 1.84 9.27 -8.07
CA ALA A 24 0.86 8.86 -7.08
C ALA A 24 1.25 9.35 -5.69
N ASP A 25 0.27 9.88 -4.97
CA ASP A 25 0.47 10.26 -3.58
C ASP A 25 0.29 9.03 -2.71
N PRO A 26 1.30 8.64 -1.93
CA PRO A 26 1.18 7.43 -1.11
C PRO A 26 -0.01 7.47 -0.15
N ASP A 27 -0.32 8.63 0.40
CA ASP A 27 -1.46 8.73 1.31
C ASP A 27 -2.77 8.48 0.58
N ASP A 28 -2.92 9.05 -0.62
CA ASP A 28 -4.12 8.84 -1.42
C ASP A 28 -4.24 7.38 -1.81
N VAL A 29 -3.13 6.75 -2.19
CA VAL A 29 -3.14 5.35 -2.57
C VAL A 29 -3.51 4.48 -1.37
N CYS A 30 -2.97 4.77 -0.20
CA CYS A 30 -3.32 4.02 1.02
C CYS A 30 -4.81 4.09 1.31
N GLU A 31 -5.40 5.27 1.17
CA GLU A 31 -6.83 5.43 1.41
C GLU A 31 -7.65 4.66 0.38
N ALA A 32 -7.23 4.71 -0.88
CA ALA A 32 -7.93 3.99 -1.93
C ALA A 32 -7.87 2.48 -1.71
N VAL A 33 -6.70 1.97 -1.33
CA VAL A 33 -6.54 0.55 -1.03
C VAL A 33 -7.42 0.15 0.15
N ALA A 34 -7.42 0.98 1.19
CA ALA A 34 -8.22 0.71 2.37
C ALA A 34 -9.70 0.63 2.03
N ALA A 35 -10.17 1.55 1.20
CA ALA A 35 -11.57 1.57 0.79
C ALA A 35 -11.90 0.34 -0.05
N GLU A 36 -11.00 -0.05 -0.93
CA GLU A 36 -11.26 -1.20 -1.80
C GLU A 36 -11.30 -2.50 -1.02
N LEU A 37 -10.39 -2.68 -0.07
CA LEU A 37 -10.26 -3.93 0.67
C LEU A 37 -11.04 -3.94 1.98
N GLY A 38 -11.58 -2.80 2.38
CA GLY A 38 -12.31 -2.72 3.63
C GLY A 38 -11.41 -2.82 4.85
N VAL A 39 -10.18 -2.32 4.74
CA VAL A 39 -9.24 -2.33 5.85
C VAL A 39 -8.93 -0.89 6.29
N ASP A 40 -8.28 -0.75 7.43
CA ASP A 40 -7.89 0.56 7.94
C ASP A 40 -6.72 1.12 7.12
N PRO A 41 -6.78 2.39 6.71
CA PRO A 41 -5.64 2.99 5.99
C PRO A 41 -4.34 2.89 6.76
N ALA A 42 -4.39 2.93 8.08
CA ALA A 42 -3.19 2.76 8.91
C ALA A 42 -2.58 1.38 8.71
N ARG A 43 -3.43 0.38 8.51
CA ARG A 43 -2.95 -0.98 8.25
C ARG A 43 -2.24 -1.06 6.91
N VAL A 44 -2.80 -0.40 5.88
CA VAL A 44 -2.18 -0.38 4.57
C VAL A 44 -0.80 0.27 4.67
N ARG A 45 -0.74 1.41 5.34
CA ARG A 45 0.53 2.12 5.53
C ARG A 45 1.56 1.25 6.25
N GLU A 46 1.13 0.58 7.31
CA GLU A 46 2.02 -0.27 8.08
C GLU A 46 2.62 -1.38 7.22
N VAL A 47 1.78 -2.03 6.43
CA VAL A 47 2.24 -3.10 5.55
C VAL A 47 3.24 -2.57 4.52
N MET A 48 2.96 -1.42 3.94
CA MET A 48 3.83 -0.87 2.92
C MET A 48 5.15 -0.36 3.49
N ILE A 49 5.12 0.24 4.66
CA ILE A 49 6.34 0.69 5.31
C ILE A 49 7.24 -0.50 5.61
N ASP A 50 6.65 -1.58 6.09
CA ASP A 50 7.41 -2.79 6.36
C ASP A 50 8.03 -3.35 5.07
N ALA A 51 7.27 -3.30 3.98
CA ALA A 51 7.76 -3.79 2.70
C ALA A 51 8.89 -2.90 2.13
N TRP A 52 8.82 -1.61 2.40
CA TRP A 52 9.82 -0.66 1.90
C TRP A 52 11.07 -0.62 2.77
N SER A 53 10.99 -1.04 4.01
CA SER A 53 12.11 -0.97 4.91
C SER A 53 13.20 -1.97 4.53
N PRO A 54 14.46 -1.60 4.62
CA PRO A 54 15.56 -2.53 4.32
C PRO A 54 15.71 -3.51 5.47
N VAL A 55 14.85 -4.45 5.51
CA VAL A 55 14.78 -5.38 6.62
C VAL A 55 16.06 -6.11 6.87
N GLY A 56 16.81 -6.31 5.83
CA GLY A 56 18.05 -7.01 5.99
C GLY A 56 18.97 -6.39 7.00
N SER A 57 18.60 -5.25 7.44
CA SER A 57 19.38 -4.55 8.44
C SER A 57 19.77 -5.44 9.61
N GLY A 58 19.05 -6.42 9.78
CA GLY A 58 19.42 -7.32 10.86
C GLY A 58 20.78 -7.82 10.62
#